data_4d58b0869dc18392d8bb27263b9fbb5c
#
_entry.id   4d58b0869dc18392d8bb27263b9fbb5c
#
_cell.length_a   1.000
_cell.length_b   1.000
_cell.length_c   1.000
_cell.angle_alpha   90.00
_cell.angle_beta   90.00
_cell.angle_gamma   90.00
#
_symmetry.space_group_name_H-M   'P 1'
#
loop_
_entity.id
_entity.type
_entity.pdbx_description
1 polymer ?
#
loop_
_entity_poly.entity_id
_entity_poly.type
_entity_poly.pdbx_seq_one_letter_code
_entity_poly.pdbx_strand_id
1 'polypeptide(L)'
;IVVIDADFSGRGYDLRTTEKNIQLYNQLSGRAGRFSSESLIVYQTLSPEDITLNELIKNNPDEILKKELISRKENSLPPFCRLIAIIISANNQSLSIEGARQIKTRLSKIIGLEIMGPVDSPLLKIKKKFRSRLLIRFNEKSLKQKMVSNLLNSLKISSKIKLTVDVDPVNFS
;
A
#
# COMPACT_ATOMS: atom_id res chain seq x y z
N ILE A 1 29.48 -7.02 -3.03
CA ILE A 1 28.08 -7.45 -3.00
C ILE A 1 27.43 -7.07 -4.33
N VAL A 2 26.67 -7.98 -4.93
CA VAL A 2 25.89 -7.68 -6.15
C VAL A 2 24.42 -7.77 -5.80
N VAL A 3 23.66 -6.70 -6.09
CA VAL A 3 22.21 -6.64 -5.98
C VAL A 3 21.62 -6.91 -7.36
N ILE A 4 21.03 -8.06 -7.54
CA ILE A 4 20.37 -8.45 -8.79
C ILE A 4 18.94 -7.91 -8.76
N ASP A 5 18.51 -7.26 -9.88
CA ASP A 5 17.18 -6.67 -10.03
C ASP A 5 16.86 -5.61 -8.94
N ALA A 6 17.64 -4.53 -8.93
CA ALA A 6 17.43 -3.41 -8.01
C ALA A 6 16.10 -2.66 -8.28
N ASP A 7 15.45 -2.90 -9.41
CA ASP A 7 14.16 -2.32 -9.78
C ASP A 7 12.96 -3.05 -9.13
N PHE A 8 13.19 -4.21 -8.57
CA PHE A 8 12.15 -5.06 -7.97
C PHE A 8 11.38 -4.35 -6.85
N SER A 9 12.04 -3.47 -6.19
CA SER A 9 11.56 -2.77 -5.02
C SER A 9 10.39 -1.82 -5.25
N GLY A 10 10.08 -1.46 -6.49
CA GLY A 10 8.98 -0.54 -6.83
C GLY A 10 7.63 -1.21 -7.14
N ARG A 11 7.54 -2.53 -7.18
CA ARG A 11 6.30 -3.26 -7.52
C ARG A 11 5.40 -3.39 -6.31
N GLY A 12 5.06 -2.25 -5.67
CA GLY A 12 4.48 -2.32 -4.37
C GLY A 12 3.00 -2.01 -4.29
N TYR A 13 2.31 -2.92 -3.69
CA TYR A 13 1.07 -2.67 -2.98
C TYR A 13 1.36 -2.15 -1.55
N ASP A 14 2.55 -1.59 -1.32
CA ASP A 14 3.06 -1.18 -0.01
C ASP A 14 3.51 0.28 -0.06
N LEU A 15 2.88 1.12 0.73
CA LEU A 15 3.22 2.55 0.84
C LEU A 15 4.62 2.81 1.39
N ARG A 16 5.25 1.83 2.04
CA ARG A 16 6.59 1.94 2.62
C ARG A 16 7.68 1.27 1.79
N THR A 17 7.42 1.02 0.50
CA THR A 17 8.40 0.37 -0.37
C THR A 17 9.72 1.13 -0.38
N THR A 18 9.69 2.45 -0.59
CA THR A 18 10.89 3.30 -0.59
C THR A 18 11.65 3.22 0.73
N GLU A 19 10.96 3.31 1.85
CA GLU A 19 11.56 3.22 3.19
C GLU A 19 12.22 1.84 3.44
N LYS A 20 11.54 0.77 3.03
CA LYS A 20 12.08 -0.59 3.15
C LYS A 20 13.33 -0.79 2.29
N ASN A 21 13.35 -0.20 1.10
CA ASN A 21 14.50 -0.26 0.22
C ASN A 21 15.70 0.47 0.80
N ILE A 22 15.49 1.68 1.33
CA ILE A 22 16.54 2.42 2.03
C ILE A 22 17.11 1.57 3.17
N GLN A 23 16.24 0.95 3.98
CA GLN A 23 16.68 0.09 5.08
C GLN A 23 17.49 -1.12 4.59
N LEU A 24 17.01 -1.79 3.53
CA LEU A 24 17.67 -2.95 2.95
C LEU A 24 19.07 -2.58 2.43
N TYR A 25 19.17 -1.51 1.64
CA TYR A 25 20.42 -1.10 1.05
C TYR A 25 21.42 -0.58 2.09
N ASN A 26 20.97 0.12 3.12
CA ASN A 26 21.81 0.51 4.25
C ASN A 26 22.36 -0.72 5.01
N GLN A 27 21.56 -1.78 5.16
CA GLN A 27 22.03 -3.03 5.77
C GLN A 27 23.07 -3.71 4.90
N LEU A 28 22.94 -3.69 3.57
CA LEU A 28 23.92 -4.24 2.64
C LEU A 28 25.23 -3.46 2.70
N SER A 29 25.18 -2.14 2.73
CA SER A 29 26.36 -1.28 2.89
C SER A 29 27.12 -1.56 4.19
N GLY A 30 26.39 -1.65 5.30
CA GLY A 30 26.98 -1.99 6.61
C GLY A 30 27.59 -3.40 6.68
N ARG A 31 27.13 -4.32 5.85
CA ARG A 31 27.75 -5.67 5.76
C ARG A 31 28.97 -5.69 4.85
N ALA A 32 28.95 -4.95 3.75
CA ALA A 32 30.07 -4.86 2.83
C ALA A 32 31.33 -4.33 3.53
N GLY A 33 31.20 -3.30 4.38
CA GLY A 33 32.31 -2.69 5.10
C GLY A 33 32.90 -3.49 6.26
N ARG A 34 32.36 -4.66 6.61
CA ARG A 34 32.86 -5.44 7.78
C ARG A 34 34.11 -6.29 7.49
N PHE A 35 34.36 -6.62 6.24
CA PHE A 35 35.40 -7.59 5.87
C PHE A 35 36.63 -6.99 5.18
N SER A 36 36.54 -5.73 4.71
CA SER A 36 37.66 -5.02 4.09
C SER A 36 37.47 -3.51 4.17
N SER A 37 38.59 -2.77 4.13
CA SER A 37 38.57 -1.29 4.01
C SER A 37 38.02 -0.81 2.67
N GLU A 38 38.05 -1.68 1.66
CA GLU A 38 37.47 -1.41 0.33
C GLU A 38 36.33 -2.40 0.08
N SER A 39 35.13 -1.88 -0.05
CA SER A 39 33.95 -2.70 -0.36
C SER A 39 33.22 -2.11 -1.56
N LEU A 40 32.80 -2.99 -2.47
CA LEU A 40 32.06 -2.63 -3.67
C LEU A 40 30.65 -3.21 -3.60
N ILE A 41 29.65 -2.37 -3.87
CA ILE A 41 28.28 -2.79 -4.08
C ILE A 41 27.89 -2.43 -5.51
N VAL A 42 27.43 -3.41 -6.26
CA VAL A 42 26.99 -3.25 -7.65
C VAL A 42 25.48 -3.48 -7.70
N TYR A 43 24.74 -2.56 -8.27
CA TYR A 43 23.30 -2.66 -8.48
C TYR A 43 23.02 -2.93 -9.95
N GLN A 44 22.38 -4.05 -10.23
CA GLN A 44 21.84 -4.34 -11.57
C GLN A 44 20.45 -3.74 -11.68
N THR A 45 20.24 -2.86 -12.65
CA THR A 45 18.97 -2.15 -12.86
C THR A 45 18.68 -1.99 -14.35
N LEU A 46 17.39 -1.93 -14.70
CA LEU A 46 16.91 -1.54 -16.02
C LEU A 46 16.69 -0.02 -16.13
N SER A 47 16.72 0.66 -14.98
CA SER A 47 16.47 2.11 -14.87
C SER A 47 17.63 2.80 -14.15
N PRO A 48 18.84 2.91 -14.78
CA PRO A 48 20.01 3.51 -14.14
C PRO A 48 19.81 5.00 -13.78
N GLU A 49 18.84 5.66 -14.42
CA GLU A 49 18.47 7.06 -14.14
C GLU A 49 17.49 7.20 -12.97
N ASP A 50 17.08 6.09 -12.32
CA ASP A 50 16.17 6.15 -11.19
C ASP A 50 16.74 7.01 -10.06
N ILE A 51 15.98 8.04 -9.68
CA ILE A 51 16.40 9.05 -8.70
C ILE A 51 16.63 8.40 -7.33
N THR A 52 15.79 7.45 -6.94
CA THR A 52 15.88 6.79 -5.64
C THR A 52 17.17 5.96 -5.55
N LEU A 53 17.46 5.21 -6.60
CA LEU A 53 18.67 4.39 -6.67
C LEU A 53 19.93 5.27 -6.66
N ASN A 54 19.94 6.36 -7.43
CA ASN A 54 21.07 7.29 -7.48
C ASN A 54 21.32 7.99 -6.13
N GLU A 55 20.28 8.42 -5.43
CA GLU A 55 20.44 9.02 -4.09
C GLU A 55 20.87 7.98 -3.04
N LEU A 56 20.45 6.71 -3.17
CA LEU A 56 20.94 5.62 -2.35
C LEU A 56 22.45 5.38 -2.53
N ILE A 57 22.91 5.40 -3.78
CA ILE A 57 24.35 5.26 -4.10
C ILE A 57 25.15 6.41 -3.50
N LYS A 58 24.60 7.63 -3.49
CA LYS A 58 25.22 8.80 -2.85
C LYS A 58 25.15 8.79 -1.31
N ASN A 59 24.52 7.76 -0.73
CA ASN A 59 24.29 7.62 0.71
C ASN A 59 23.53 8.81 1.32
N ASN A 60 22.49 9.29 0.62
CA ASN A 60 21.66 10.44 1.03
C ASN A 60 20.19 10.02 1.27
N PRO A 61 19.90 9.22 2.31
CA PRO A 61 18.56 8.71 2.57
C PRO A 61 17.55 9.83 2.90
N ASP A 62 17.99 10.91 3.53
CA ASP A 62 17.11 12.03 3.90
C ASP A 62 16.53 12.73 2.68
N GLU A 63 17.30 12.86 1.62
CA GLU A 63 16.83 13.48 0.38
C GLU A 63 15.80 12.59 -0.33
N ILE A 64 15.97 11.28 -0.28
CA ILE A 64 14.99 10.34 -0.82
C ILE A 64 13.66 10.48 -0.06
N LEU A 65 13.71 10.49 1.27
CA LEU A 65 12.52 10.63 2.11
C LEU A 65 11.81 11.96 1.90
N LYS A 66 12.56 13.07 1.68
CA LYS A 66 11.96 14.37 1.34
C LYS A 66 11.23 14.32 0.00
N LYS A 67 11.85 13.75 -1.03
CA LYS A 67 11.24 13.61 -2.36
C LYS A 67 10.00 12.72 -2.30
N GLU A 68 10.07 11.61 -1.56
CA GLU A 68 8.92 10.74 -1.32
C GLU A 68 7.77 11.49 -0.64
N LEU A 69 8.06 12.30 0.37
CA LEU A 69 7.06 13.07 1.09
C LEU A 69 6.37 14.11 0.19
N ILE A 70 7.13 14.77 -0.68
CA ILE A 70 6.59 15.71 -1.68
C ILE A 70 5.66 14.97 -2.63
N SER A 71 6.11 13.84 -3.19
CA SER A 71 5.31 13.00 -4.09
C SER A 71 4.02 12.52 -3.42
N ARG A 72 4.07 12.10 -2.16
CA ARG A 72 2.88 11.71 -1.40
C ARG A 72 1.89 12.86 -1.23
N LYS A 73 2.39 14.08 -1.00
CA LYS A 73 1.55 15.26 -0.88
C LYS A 73 0.84 15.57 -2.19
N GLU A 74 1.56 15.58 -3.30
CA GLU A 74 1.03 15.83 -4.65
C GLU A 74 -0.03 14.80 -5.06
N ASN A 75 0.19 13.54 -4.69
CA ASN A 75 -0.73 12.43 -5.00
C ASN A 75 -1.79 12.19 -3.93
N SER A 76 -1.90 13.05 -2.92
CA SER A 76 -2.83 12.89 -1.79
C SER A 76 -2.75 11.49 -1.17
N LEU A 77 -1.53 11.07 -0.83
CA LEU A 77 -1.24 9.81 -0.14
C LEU A 77 -0.94 10.07 1.35
N PRO A 78 -1.02 9.06 2.22
CA PRO A 78 -0.63 9.23 3.63
C PRO A 78 0.80 9.77 3.76
N PRO A 79 1.05 10.72 4.69
CA PRO A 79 0.19 11.16 5.80
C PRO A 79 -0.82 12.27 5.46
N PHE A 80 -0.89 12.74 4.22
CA PHE A 80 -1.75 13.86 3.80
C PHE A 80 -3.21 13.48 3.56
N CYS A 81 -3.53 12.19 3.61
CA CYS A 81 -4.89 11.66 3.62
C CYS A 81 -4.99 10.50 4.61
N ARG A 82 -6.23 10.03 4.84
CA ARG A 82 -6.51 8.78 5.54
C ARG A 82 -7.01 7.76 4.54
N LEU A 83 -6.65 6.51 4.77
CA LEU A 83 -7.08 5.38 3.96
C LEU A 83 -7.84 4.36 4.82
N ILE A 84 -8.84 3.73 4.22
CA ILE A 84 -9.50 2.55 4.80
C ILE A 84 -9.60 1.51 3.69
N ALA A 85 -9.01 0.35 3.91
CA ALA A 85 -9.19 -0.81 3.06
C ALA A 85 -10.32 -1.69 3.63
N ILE A 86 -11.27 -2.05 2.77
CA ILE A 86 -12.34 -2.99 3.10
C ILE A 86 -12.15 -4.23 2.23
N ILE A 87 -11.92 -5.36 2.87
CA ILE A 87 -11.77 -6.66 2.21
C ILE A 87 -13.03 -7.47 2.44
N ILE A 88 -13.64 -7.87 1.35
CA ILE A 88 -14.87 -8.65 1.31
C ILE A 88 -14.50 -10.07 0.89
N SER A 89 -14.71 -11.05 1.77
CA SER A 89 -14.37 -12.45 1.55
C SER A 89 -15.61 -13.30 1.47
N ALA A 90 -15.72 -14.15 0.43
CA ALA A 90 -16.85 -15.05 0.22
C ALA A 90 -16.40 -16.39 -0.38
N ASN A 91 -17.29 -17.38 -0.40
CA ASN A 91 -16.99 -18.71 -0.95
C ASN A 91 -16.88 -18.73 -2.48
N ASN A 92 -17.47 -17.74 -3.17
CA ASN A 92 -17.30 -17.54 -4.61
C ASN A 92 -17.00 -16.08 -4.93
N GLN A 93 -16.42 -15.84 -6.11
CA GLN A 93 -15.98 -14.53 -6.55
C GLN A 93 -17.16 -13.58 -6.79
N SER A 94 -18.22 -14.04 -7.44
CA SER A 94 -19.40 -13.22 -7.72
C SER A 94 -20.01 -12.66 -6.44
N LEU A 95 -20.11 -13.47 -5.38
CA LEU A 95 -20.64 -13.03 -4.10
C LEU A 95 -19.74 -12.00 -3.40
N SER A 96 -18.42 -12.13 -3.52
CA SER A 96 -17.49 -11.16 -2.93
C SER A 96 -17.56 -9.81 -3.66
N ILE A 97 -17.61 -9.81 -4.99
CA ILE A 97 -17.72 -8.58 -5.80
C ILE A 97 -19.08 -7.91 -5.60
N GLU A 98 -20.17 -8.68 -5.59
CA GLU A 98 -21.51 -8.14 -5.38
C GLU A 98 -21.64 -7.51 -3.98
N GLY A 99 -21.14 -8.18 -2.95
CA GLY A 99 -21.06 -7.61 -1.60
C GLY A 99 -20.25 -6.31 -1.56
N ALA A 100 -19.15 -6.25 -2.30
CA ALA A 100 -18.34 -5.04 -2.40
C ALA A 100 -19.10 -3.90 -3.12
N ARG A 101 -19.85 -4.20 -4.19
CA ARG A 101 -20.69 -3.20 -4.88
C ARG A 101 -21.77 -2.64 -3.97
N GLN A 102 -22.46 -3.48 -3.21
CA GLN A 102 -23.48 -3.06 -2.25
C GLN A 102 -22.90 -2.12 -1.18
N ILE A 103 -21.72 -2.46 -0.63
CA ILE A 103 -21.02 -1.61 0.33
C ILE A 103 -20.62 -0.29 -0.31
N LYS A 104 -20.05 -0.30 -1.52
CA LYS A 104 -19.69 0.91 -2.26
C LYS A 104 -20.90 1.85 -2.45
N THR A 105 -22.04 1.31 -2.88
CA THR A 105 -23.27 2.09 -3.07
C THR A 105 -23.74 2.77 -1.79
N ARG A 106 -23.58 2.10 -0.64
CA ARG A 106 -23.93 2.70 0.65
C ARG A 106 -22.94 3.78 1.08
N LEU A 107 -21.64 3.50 0.93
CA LEU A 107 -20.57 4.45 1.27
C LEU A 107 -20.56 5.69 0.39
N SER A 108 -20.98 5.58 -0.88
CA SER A 108 -21.07 6.72 -1.82
C SER A 108 -22.05 7.80 -1.38
N LYS A 109 -22.91 7.51 -0.41
CA LYS A 109 -23.80 8.51 0.22
C LYS A 109 -23.08 9.45 1.18
N ILE A 110 -21.84 9.10 1.60
CA ILE A 110 -21.03 9.96 2.46
C ILE A 110 -20.22 10.90 1.57
N ILE A 111 -20.57 12.16 1.57
CA ILE A 111 -19.92 13.18 0.75
C ILE A 111 -18.44 13.32 1.12
N GLY A 112 -17.57 13.39 0.10
CA GLY A 112 -16.12 13.59 0.24
C GLY A 112 -15.35 12.33 0.62
N LEU A 113 -15.91 11.15 0.39
CA LEU A 113 -15.17 9.92 0.27
C LEU A 113 -14.83 9.67 -1.21
N GLU A 114 -13.57 9.34 -1.47
CA GLU A 114 -13.18 8.75 -2.75
C GLU A 114 -13.10 7.25 -2.56
N ILE A 115 -13.89 6.51 -3.35
CA ILE A 115 -14.02 5.05 -3.20
C ILE A 115 -13.52 4.37 -4.47
N MET A 116 -12.38 3.74 -4.37
CA MET A 116 -11.74 2.96 -5.43
C MET A 116 -12.15 1.50 -5.35
N GLY A 117 -12.31 0.88 -6.51
CA GLY A 117 -12.81 -0.50 -6.61
C GLY A 117 -14.34 -0.56 -6.82
N PRO A 118 -14.99 -1.75 -6.68
CA PRO A 118 -14.37 -3.00 -6.24
C PRO A 118 -13.40 -3.60 -7.28
N VAL A 119 -12.33 -4.15 -6.76
CA VAL A 119 -11.35 -4.92 -7.53
C VAL A 119 -11.05 -6.23 -6.81
N ASP A 120 -10.58 -7.21 -7.53
CA ASP A 120 -10.05 -8.42 -6.91
C ASP A 120 -8.85 -8.06 -6.02
N SER A 121 -8.75 -8.70 -4.87
CA SER A 121 -7.59 -8.52 -4.01
C SER A 121 -6.34 -9.10 -4.70
N PRO A 122 -5.13 -8.52 -4.53
CA PRO A 122 -3.90 -9.09 -5.07
C PRO A 122 -3.70 -10.57 -4.73
N LEU A 123 -4.14 -10.96 -3.54
CA LEU A 123 -4.32 -12.36 -3.16
C LEU A 123 -5.79 -12.73 -3.33
N LEU A 124 -6.18 -13.05 -4.57
CA LEU A 124 -7.57 -13.32 -4.96
C LEU A 124 -8.23 -14.40 -4.10
N LYS A 125 -7.48 -15.44 -3.70
CA LYS A 125 -8.02 -16.56 -2.96
C LYS A 125 -7.12 -16.96 -1.79
N ILE A 126 -7.65 -16.87 -0.57
CA ILE A 126 -6.98 -17.31 0.65
C ILE A 126 -7.91 -18.25 1.42
N LYS A 127 -7.40 -19.40 1.87
CA LYS A 127 -8.16 -20.40 2.64
C LYS A 127 -9.51 -20.73 1.99
N LYS A 128 -9.50 -20.97 0.68
CA LYS A 128 -10.67 -21.29 -0.16
C LYS A 128 -11.72 -20.17 -0.28
N LYS A 129 -11.43 -18.93 0.17
CA LYS A 129 -12.32 -17.78 0.03
C LYS A 129 -11.79 -16.80 -1.02
N PHE A 130 -12.68 -16.34 -1.89
CA PHE A 130 -12.41 -15.28 -2.84
C PHE A 130 -12.49 -13.93 -2.13
N ARG A 131 -11.64 -12.99 -2.54
CA ARG A 131 -11.50 -11.70 -1.88
C ARG A 131 -11.62 -10.57 -2.90
N SER A 132 -12.55 -9.67 -2.65
CA SER A 132 -12.67 -8.39 -3.35
C SER A 132 -12.32 -7.26 -2.39
N ARG A 133 -11.86 -6.12 -2.92
CA ARG A 133 -11.40 -5.01 -2.11
C ARG A 133 -12.00 -3.68 -2.58
N LEU A 134 -12.29 -2.84 -1.59
CA LEU A 134 -12.52 -1.41 -1.75
C LEU A 134 -11.41 -0.67 -1.00
N LEU A 135 -10.94 0.42 -1.57
CA LEU A 135 -10.06 1.37 -0.89
C LEU A 135 -10.77 2.72 -0.82
N ILE A 136 -10.87 3.27 0.37
CA ILE A 136 -11.52 4.54 0.65
C ILE A 136 -10.43 5.54 1.01
N ARG A 137 -10.46 6.70 0.35
CA ARG A 137 -9.57 7.83 0.63
C ARG A 137 -10.39 9.05 1.06
N PHE A 138 -9.92 9.78 2.05
CA PHE A 138 -10.54 11.01 2.53
C PHE A 138 -9.54 11.90 3.25
N ASN A 139 -9.90 13.18 3.45
CA ASN A 139 -9.06 14.15 4.14
C ASN A 139 -8.80 13.71 5.58
N GLU A 140 -7.55 13.77 6.02
CA GLU A 140 -7.07 13.32 7.34
C GLU A 140 -7.80 13.97 8.53
N LYS A 141 -8.16 15.26 8.39
CA LYS A 141 -8.80 16.07 9.45
C LYS A 141 -10.31 15.85 9.57
N SER A 142 -10.87 14.94 8.77
CA SER A 142 -12.31 14.74 8.75
C SER A 142 -12.79 13.68 9.75
N LEU A 143 -14.01 13.83 10.24
CA LEU A 143 -14.70 12.83 11.08
C LEU A 143 -15.23 11.63 10.27
N LYS A 144 -14.84 11.49 9.00
CA LYS A 144 -15.39 10.51 8.07
C LYS A 144 -15.10 9.08 8.46
N GLN A 145 -13.98 8.83 9.17
CA GLN A 145 -13.70 7.51 9.71
C GLN A 145 -14.84 6.98 10.60
N LYS A 146 -15.37 7.83 11.50
CA LYS A 146 -16.52 7.46 12.34
C LYS A 146 -17.77 7.20 11.50
N MET A 147 -18.03 8.01 10.49
CA MET A 147 -19.19 7.83 9.59
C MET A 147 -19.09 6.51 8.84
N VAL A 148 -17.91 6.17 8.30
CA VAL A 148 -17.66 4.88 7.64
C VAL A 148 -17.89 3.73 8.61
N SER A 149 -17.29 3.79 9.81
CA SER A 149 -17.44 2.76 10.83
C SER A 149 -18.90 2.54 11.23
N ASN A 150 -19.64 3.61 11.52
CA ASN A 150 -21.05 3.55 11.89
C ASN A 150 -21.89 2.92 10.76
N LEU A 151 -21.63 3.32 9.51
CA LEU A 151 -22.31 2.76 8.36
C LEU A 151 -22.02 1.27 8.24
N LEU A 152 -20.75 0.85 8.29
CA LEU A 152 -20.38 -0.55 8.17
C LEU A 152 -21.01 -1.41 9.28
N ASN A 153 -21.06 -0.92 10.51
CA ASN A 153 -21.68 -1.61 11.64
C ASN A 153 -23.20 -1.74 11.49
N SER A 154 -23.85 -0.79 10.80
CA SER A 154 -25.29 -0.82 10.55
C SER A 154 -25.69 -1.71 9.35
N LEU A 155 -24.75 -2.17 8.56
CA LEU A 155 -25.03 -2.98 7.38
C LEU A 155 -25.47 -4.40 7.76
N LYS A 156 -26.65 -4.78 7.30
CA LYS A 156 -27.08 -6.19 7.30
C LYS A 156 -26.41 -6.91 6.13
N ILE A 157 -25.29 -7.55 6.37
CA ILE A 157 -24.52 -8.31 5.38
C ILE A 157 -24.85 -9.77 5.50
N SER A 158 -24.94 -10.47 4.37
CA SER A 158 -25.13 -11.93 4.35
C SER A 158 -24.09 -12.64 5.20
N SER A 159 -24.50 -13.61 6.00
CA SER A 159 -23.59 -14.47 6.80
C SER A 159 -22.56 -15.24 5.96
N LYS A 160 -22.79 -15.33 4.64
CA LYS A 160 -21.85 -15.94 3.69
C LYS A 160 -20.67 -15.00 3.32
N ILE A 161 -20.72 -13.75 3.75
CA ILE A 161 -19.70 -12.72 3.49
C ILE A 161 -19.01 -12.35 4.81
N LYS A 162 -17.68 -12.33 4.79
CA LYS A 162 -16.86 -11.80 5.87
C LYS A 162 -16.27 -10.47 5.45
N LEU A 163 -16.45 -9.44 6.27
CA LEU A 163 -15.77 -8.16 6.14
C LEU A 163 -14.51 -8.12 7.01
N THR A 164 -13.46 -7.55 6.46
CA THR A 164 -12.28 -7.12 7.20
C THR A 164 -12.02 -5.66 6.85
N VAL A 165 -11.86 -4.83 7.86
CA VAL A 165 -11.60 -3.39 7.72
C VAL A 165 -10.22 -3.13 8.28
N ASP A 166 -9.39 -2.48 7.49
CA ASP A 166 -8.06 -2.04 7.86
C ASP A 166 -7.97 -0.52 7.71
N VAL A 167 -7.68 0.15 8.80
CA VAL A 167 -7.58 1.62 8.85
C VAL A 167 -6.12 2.00 8.73
N ASP A 168 -5.82 2.92 7.80
CA ASP A 168 -4.47 3.31 7.41
C ASP A 168 -3.59 2.10 7.04
N PRO A 169 -4.04 1.30 6.07
CA PRO A 169 -3.31 0.10 5.67
C PRO A 169 -1.93 0.48 5.15
N VAL A 170 -0.93 -0.20 5.67
CA VAL A 170 0.45 -0.06 5.21
C VAL A 170 0.69 -0.87 3.95
N ASN A 171 0.00 -1.98 3.85
CA ASN A 171 0.08 -2.92 2.75
C ASN A 171 -1.31 -3.13 2.15
N PHE A 172 -1.39 -3.15 0.83
CA PHE A 172 -2.63 -3.34 0.10
C PHE A 172 -2.85 -4.80 -0.39
N SER A 173 -2.09 -5.76 0.11
CA SER A 173 -2.23 -7.18 -0.23
C SER A 173 -3.35 -7.90 0.52
#